data_ebbc04a7d8168e9ce58dee9d78047375
#
_entry.id   ebbc04a7d8168e9ce58dee9d78047375
#
_cell.length_a   1.000
_cell.length_b   1.000
_cell.length_c   1.000
_cell.angle_alpha   90.00
_cell.angle_beta   90.00
_cell.angle_gamma   90.00
#
_symmetry.space_group_name_H-M   'P 1'
#
loop_
_entity.id
_entity.type
_entity.pdbx_description
1 polymer ?
#
loop_
_entity_poly.entity_id
_entity_poly.type
_entity_poly.pdbx_seq_one_letter_code
_entity_poly.pdbx_strand_id
1 'polypeptide(L)'
;ISLNAQNVLKATGWMPEHTFTSGIEGPAVDSEGNLYAVNYKKEGTIGIVRPDGSHGCFLVLPEGSTGNSIRFGKDGNMYVADYTGHNILKVDMKSKKISVFAHEPKMNQPNDIVFASNGNIYASDPDWPNQKGQLWLITPDAKVSLLETNMGTTNGIAVSEDGKRLYINESAQLKVWVYDICPDGTLRNKRLFHTFEGYGMDGMKCDEKGNLYICRYDKGTIALLNPQGDLVEEIQLTGKQPSNLTFGGPDHRQCYVTLQDRGCFETFKVPYPGKEW
;
A
#
# COMPACT_ATOMS: atom_id res chain seq x y z
N ILE A 1 -35.97 -12.12 -15.88
CA ILE A 1 -34.91 -11.28 -16.50
C ILE A 1 -33.59 -11.89 -16.01
N SER A 2 -32.88 -12.61 -16.91
CA SER A 2 -31.61 -13.27 -16.59
C SER A 2 -30.57 -12.24 -16.16
N LEU A 3 -29.98 -12.42 -14.98
CA LEU A 3 -28.77 -11.77 -14.58
C LEU A 3 -27.68 -12.16 -15.60
N ASN A 4 -27.28 -11.20 -16.42
CA ASN A 4 -26.10 -11.35 -17.27
C ASN A 4 -24.92 -11.82 -16.44
N ALA A 5 -24.22 -12.83 -16.95
CA ALA A 5 -22.95 -13.26 -16.39
C ALA A 5 -22.09 -12.01 -16.16
N GLN A 6 -21.87 -11.67 -14.89
CA GLN A 6 -20.96 -10.61 -14.51
C GLN A 6 -19.61 -10.94 -15.14
N ASN A 7 -19.08 -10.05 -15.94
CA ASN A 7 -17.70 -10.14 -16.37
C ASN A 7 -16.82 -10.08 -15.11
N VAL A 8 -16.44 -11.25 -14.62
CA VAL A 8 -15.49 -11.36 -13.51
C VAL A 8 -14.23 -10.67 -13.97
N LEU A 9 -13.89 -9.56 -13.33
CA LEU A 9 -12.65 -8.84 -13.61
C LEU A 9 -11.48 -9.79 -13.36
N LYS A 10 -10.68 -10.01 -14.39
CA LYS A 10 -9.49 -10.86 -14.31
C LYS A 10 -8.26 -10.03 -14.59
N ALA A 11 -7.29 -10.12 -13.69
CA ALA A 11 -6.00 -9.49 -13.89
C ALA A 11 -5.20 -10.20 -14.98
N THR A 12 -4.40 -9.44 -15.69
CA THR A 12 -3.47 -9.93 -16.72
C THR A 12 -2.04 -9.58 -16.36
N GLY A 13 -1.09 -10.42 -16.77
CA GLY A 13 0.34 -10.13 -16.63
C GLY A 13 0.71 -8.91 -17.46
N TRP A 14 1.52 -8.03 -16.89
CA TRP A 14 1.91 -6.79 -17.53
C TRP A 14 3.39 -6.72 -17.87
N MET A 15 4.23 -7.49 -17.18
CA MET A 15 5.67 -7.54 -17.40
C MET A 15 6.21 -8.96 -17.15
N PRO A 16 7.47 -9.26 -17.56
CA PRO A 16 8.09 -10.57 -17.30
C PRO A 16 8.16 -10.89 -15.80
N GLU A 17 7.93 -12.16 -15.47
CA GLU A 17 8.14 -12.68 -14.13
C GLU A 17 9.61 -12.53 -13.69
N HIS A 18 9.84 -12.48 -12.39
CA HIS A 18 11.17 -12.35 -11.77
C HIS A 18 11.96 -11.10 -12.18
N THR A 19 11.25 -10.06 -12.62
CA THR A 19 11.85 -8.72 -12.84
C THR A 19 12.19 -8.06 -11.50
N PHE A 20 11.39 -8.33 -10.48
CA PHE A 20 11.65 -7.98 -9.08
C PHE A 20 11.94 -9.25 -8.28
N THR A 21 12.46 -9.09 -7.07
CA THR A 21 12.61 -10.21 -6.12
C THR A 21 11.24 -10.64 -5.56
N SER A 22 11.24 -11.72 -4.78
CA SER A 22 10.06 -12.13 -4.00
C SER A 22 9.70 -11.14 -2.89
N GLY A 23 10.49 -10.10 -2.69
CA GLY A 23 10.20 -8.98 -1.79
C GLY A 23 9.54 -7.79 -2.49
N ILE A 24 9.03 -7.95 -3.72
CA ILE A 24 8.33 -6.87 -4.42
C ILE A 24 7.17 -6.35 -3.60
N GLU A 25 7.14 -5.02 -3.37
CA GLU A 25 6.18 -4.35 -2.51
C GLU A 25 6.06 -2.86 -2.83
N GLY A 26 5.12 -2.22 -2.17
CA GLY A 26 4.96 -0.78 -2.09
C GLY A 26 4.83 -0.07 -3.42
N PRO A 27 3.93 -0.50 -4.33
CA PRO A 27 3.78 0.15 -5.62
C PRO A 27 3.24 1.57 -5.49
N ALA A 28 3.77 2.47 -6.32
CA ALA A 28 3.27 3.84 -6.45
C ALA A 28 3.46 4.35 -7.88
N VAL A 29 2.59 5.23 -8.33
CA VAL A 29 2.65 5.84 -9.65
C VAL A 29 2.89 7.34 -9.50
N ASP A 30 3.85 7.90 -10.26
CA ASP A 30 4.08 9.35 -10.28
C ASP A 30 3.16 10.08 -11.27
N SER A 31 3.25 11.40 -11.31
CA SER A 31 2.44 12.24 -12.21
C SER A 31 2.73 12.05 -13.69
N GLU A 32 3.85 11.42 -14.05
CA GLU A 32 4.23 11.09 -15.43
C GLU A 32 3.76 9.69 -15.84
N GLY A 33 3.14 8.95 -14.91
CA GLY A 33 2.65 7.59 -15.12
C GLY A 33 3.72 6.51 -14.97
N ASN A 34 4.89 6.84 -14.41
CA ASN A 34 5.89 5.84 -14.08
C ASN A 34 5.45 5.08 -12.81
N LEU A 35 5.56 3.76 -12.87
CA LEU A 35 5.26 2.87 -11.77
C LEU A 35 6.56 2.48 -11.05
N TYR A 36 6.55 2.57 -9.73
CA TYR A 36 7.66 2.21 -8.87
C TYR A 36 7.27 1.07 -7.94
N ALA A 37 8.24 0.24 -7.56
CA ALA A 37 8.13 -0.72 -6.47
C ALA A 37 9.51 -0.99 -5.87
N VAL A 38 9.53 -1.48 -4.62
CA VAL A 38 10.76 -1.86 -3.95
C VAL A 38 11.30 -3.21 -4.45
N ASN A 39 12.60 -3.42 -4.26
CA ASN A 39 13.32 -4.70 -4.46
C ASN A 39 13.42 -5.16 -5.92
N TYR A 40 13.80 -4.23 -6.80
CA TYR A 40 14.10 -4.52 -8.21
C TYR A 40 15.41 -5.32 -8.33
N LYS A 41 15.30 -6.57 -8.77
CA LYS A 41 16.40 -7.55 -8.94
C LYS A 41 17.20 -7.89 -7.68
N LYS A 42 17.22 -7.04 -6.67
CA LYS A 42 17.82 -7.29 -5.35
C LYS A 42 17.17 -6.44 -4.28
N GLU A 43 17.28 -6.90 -3.03
CA GLU A 43 16.81 -6.15 -1.85
C GLU A 43 17.52 -4.79 -1.72
N GLY A 44 16.84 -3.83 -1.12
CA GLY A 44 17.37 -2.48 -0.90
C GLY A 44 17.42 -1.60 -2.14
N THR A 45 16.65 -1.93 -3.18
CA THR A 45 16.54 -1.11 -4.39
C THR A 45 15.10 -0.66 -4.62
N ILE A 46 14.92 0.37 -5.45
CA ILE A 46 13.62 0.75 -6.02
C ILE A 46 13.72 0.62 -7.54
N GLY A 47 12.76 -0.09 -8.12
CA GLY A 47 12.59 -0.20 -9.56
C GLY A 47 11.63 0.85 -10.11
N ILE A 48 11.78 1.15 -11.39
CA ILE A 48 10.87 1.97 -12.18
C ILE A 48 10.42 1.18 -13.41
N VAL A 49 9.13 1.26 -13.71
CA VAL A 49 8.53 0.76 -14.95
C VAL A 49 7.81 1.92 -15.61
N ARG A 50 8.21 2.24 -16.84
CA ARG A 50 7.66 3.38 -17.58
C ARG A 50 6.41 3.01 -18.36
N PRO A 51 5.60 3.98 -18.80
CA PRO A 51 4.39 3.70 -19.59
C PRO A 51 4.63 2.89 -20.87
N ASP A 52 5.82 2.95 -21.44
CA ASP A 52 6.21 2.16 -22.62
C ASP A 52 6.63 0.71 -22.28
N GLY A 53 6.59 0.32 -20.99
CA GLY A 53 6.98 -0.98 -20.48
C GLY A 53 8.48 -1.14 -20.22
N SER A 54 9.31 -0.14 -20.57
CA SER A 54 10.72 -0.17 -20.20
C SER A 54 10.89 -0.08 -18.69
N HIS A 55 11.86 -0.81 -18.14
CA HIS A 55 12.06 -0.87 -16.69
C HIS A 55 13.54 -0.89 -16.31
N GLY A 56 13.84 -0.53 -15.08
CA GLY A 56 15.21 -0.51 -14.57
C GLY A 56 15.28 -0.22 -13.08
N CYS A 57 16.49 -0.22 -12.54
CA CYS A 57 16.74 0.25 -11.18
C CYS A 57 16.66 1.78 -11.17
N PHE A 58 15.77 2.33 -10.35
CA PHE A 58 15.61 3.77 -10.17
C PHE A 58 16.65 4.33 -9.21
N LEU A 59 16.81 3.68 -8.05
CA LEU A 59 17.81 4.02 -7.05
C LEU A 59 18.13 2.84 -6.13
N VAL A 60 19.22 2.98 -5.39
CA VAL A 60 19.63 2.06 -4.31
C VAL A 60 19.43 2.80 -2.99
N LEU A 61 18.76 2.16 -2.03
CA LEU A 61 18.56 2.69 -0.69
C LEU A 61 19.88 2.70 0.09
N PRO A 62 20.00 3.51 1.15
CA PRO A 62 21.17 3.49 2.03
C PRO A 62 21.46 2.09 2.56
N GLU A 63 22.74 1.84 2.90
CA GLU A 63 23.14 0.57 3.51
C GLU A 63 22.35 0.30 4.80
N GLY A 64 21.83 -0.91 4.94
CA GLY A 64 21.00 -1.32 6.06
C GLY A 64 19.51 -0.95 5.93
N SER A 65 19.11 -0.25 4.86
CA SER A 65 17.71 0.08 4.59
C SER A 65 17.05 -0.96 3.68
N THR A 66 15.82 -1.32 3.99
CA THR A 66 14.94 -2.13 3.13
C THR A 66 13.59 -1.43 3.04
N GLY A 67 13.25 -0.96 1.84
CA GLY A 67 11.95 -0.34 1.60
C GLY A 67 10.83 -1.38 1.60
N ASN A 68 9.66 -1.00 2.09
CA ASN A 68 8.45 -1.81 2.02
C ASN A 68 7.29 -1.10 1.32
N SER A 69 7.15 0.18 1.48
CA SER A 69 6.05 0.96 0.89
C SER A 69 6.57 2.27 0.31
N ILE A 70 6.03 2.65 -0.83
CA ILE A 70 6.33 3.93 -1.51
C ILE A 70 5.03 4.75 -1.60
N ARG A 71 5.13 6.06 -1.34
CA ARG A 71 4.07 7.05 -1.60
C ARG A 71 4.68 8.33 -2.12
N PHE A 72 3.94 9.03 -2.97
CA PHE A 72 4.30 10.38 -3.37
C PHE A 72 3.57 11.40 -2.50
N GLY A 73 4.32 12.36 -1.95
CA GLY A 73 3.75 13.49 -1.22
C GLY A 73 3.25 14.58 -2.18
N LYS A 74 2.46 15.52 -1.67
CA LYS A 74 2.00 16.70 -2.45
C LYS A 74 3.14 17.58 -2.95
N ASP A 75 4.32 17.46 -2.34
CA ASP A 75 5.55 18.14 -2.77
C ASP A 75 6.21 17.45 -3.99
N GLY A 76 5.61 16.38 -4.51
CA GLY A 76 6.10 15.60 -5.63
C GLY A 76 7.29 14.70 -5.31
N ASN A 77 7.71 14.61 -4.05
CA ASN A 77 8.79 13.73 -3.62
C ASN A 77 8.27 12.35 -3.21
N MET A 78 9.16 11.38 -3.31
CA MET A 78 8.87 10.00 -2.90
C MET A 78 9.17 9.80 -1.41
N TYR A 79 8.27 9.12 -0.71
CA TYR A 79 8.44 8.70 0.67
C TYR A 79 8.43 7.19 0.75
N VAL A 80 9.36 6.63 1.50
CA VAL A 80 9.57 5.18 1.59
C VAL A 80 9.55 4.75 3.05
N ALA A 81 8.71 3.77 3.37
CA ALA A 81 8.80 3.07 4.64
C ALA A 81 10.03 2.16 4.62
N ASP A 82 11.03 2.49 5.42
CA ASP A 82 12.27 1.74 5.58
C ASP A 82 12.15 0.85 6.82
N TYR A 83 11.71 -0.37 6.59
CA TYR A 83 11.30 -1.23 7.68
C TYR A 83 12.47 -1.82 8.50
N THR A 84 13.67 -1.93 7.93
CA THR A 84 14.88 -2.33 8.68
C THR A 84 15.55 -1.17 9.39
N GLY A 85 15.48 0.04 8.82
CA GLY A 85 16.07 1.25 9.41
C GLY A 85 15.17 1.98 10.40
N HIS A 86 13.90 1.58 10.55
CA HIS A 86 12.90 2.26 11.39
C HIS A 86 12.69 3.73 10.97
N ASN A 87 12.73 3.98 9.65
CA ASN A 87 12.65 5.31 9.07
C ASN A 87 11.43 5.47 8.17
N ILE A 88 11.02 6.71 7.98
CA ILE A 88 10.40 7.17 6.74
C ILE A 88 11.47 7.93 5.98
N LEU A 89 11.90 7.41 4.85
CA LEU A 89 12.88 8.06 3.98
C LEU A 89 12.15 9.01 3.02
N LYS A 90 12.83 10.10 2.65
CA LYS A 90 12.39 11.03 1.60
C LYS A 90 13.40 11.04 0.48
N VAL A 91 12.92 10.85 -0.73
CA VAL A 91 13.71 10.94 -1.96
C VAL A 91 13.28 12.20 -2.73
N ASP A 92 14.20 13.13 -2.89
CA ASP A 92 14.02 14.24 -3.83
C ASP A 92 14.05 13.72 -5.26
N MET A 93 12.93 13.83 -5.96
CA MET A 93 12.76 13.21 -7.27
C MET A 93 13.63 13.85 -8.37
N LYS A 94 14.06 15.10 -8.19
CA LYS A 94 14.93 15.81 -9.15
C LYS A 94 16.40 15.40 -9.00
N SER A 95 16.89 15.46 -7.77
CA SER A 95 18.29 15.18 -7.45
C SER A 95 18.56 13.71 -7.15
N LYS A 96 17.52 12.92 -6.89
CA LYS A 96 17.57 11.54 -6.37
C LYS A 96 18.25 11.42 -4.99
N LYS A 97 18.41 12.55 -4.29
CA LYS A 97 18.99 12.55 -2.95
C LYS A 97 18.01 11.92 -1.95
N ILE A 98 18.51 10.96 -1.19
CA ILE A 98 17.77 10.31 -0.11
C ILE A 98 18.13 10.98 1.22
N SER A 99 17.12 11.24 2.04
CA SER A 99 17.29 11.74 3.41
C SER A 99 16.32 11.01 4.34
N VAL A 100 16.65 10.95 5.62
CA VAL A 100 15.71 10.50 6.64
C VAL A 100 14.71 11.63 6.90
N PHE A 101 13.44 11.39 6.60
CA PHE A 101 12.36 12.34 6.91
C PHE A 101 11.95 12.23 8.38
N ALA A 102 11.74 10.99 8.86
CA ALA A 102 11.42 10.70 10.24
C ALA A 102 12.09 9.40 10.68
N HIS A 103 12.48 9.33 11.94
CA HIS A 103 13.09 8.14 12.56
C HIS A 103 12.45 7.90 13.92
N GLU A 104 12.06 6.66 14.21
CA GLU A 104 11.52 6.27 15.51
C GLU A 104 12.00 4.85 15.87
N PRO A 105 12.97 4.73 16.80
CA PRO A 105 13.57 3.43 17.13
C PRO A 105 12.59 2.45 17.82
N LYS A 106 11.43 2.94 18.27
CA LYS A 106 10.37 2.09 18.85
C LYS A 106 9.44 1.48 17.80
N MET A 107 9.56 1.88 16.54
CA MET A 107 8.93 1.14 15.46
C MET A 107 9.54 -0.25 15.36
N ASN A 108 8.71 -1.26 15.08
CA ASN A 108 9.19 -2.62 14.80
C ASN A 108 9.67 -2.72 13.35
N GLN A 109 8.75 -2.48 12.42
CA GLN A 109 8.95 -2.56 10.97
C GLN A 109 7.92 -1.67 10.28
N PRO A 110 8.16 -0.35 10.11
CA PRO A 110 7.22 0.49 9.39
C PRO A 110 6.95 -0.11 8.01
N ASN A 111 5.72 -0.60 7.81
CA ASN A 111 5.35 -1.48 6.71
C ASN A 111 4.67 -0.70 5.59
N ASP A 112 3.41 -0.34 5.75
CA ASP A 112 2.69 0.48 4.77
C ASP A 112 2.44 1.89 5.31
N ILE A 113 2.45 2.87 4.43
CA ILE A 113 2.21 4.27 4.75
C ILE A 113 1.15 4.86 3.85
N VAL A 114 0.42 5.83 4.36
CA VAL A 114 -0.57 6.58 3.59
C VAL A 114 -0.57 8.05 3.99
N PHE A 115 -0.68 8.95 3.01
CA PHE A 115 -0.87 10.37 3.26
C PHE A 115 -2.34 10.69 3.55
N ALA A 116 -2.56 11.59 4.49
CA ALA A 116 -3.81 12.31 4.62
C ALA A 116 -3.76 13.64 3.85
N SER A 117 -4.91 14.24 3.62
CA SER A 117 -5.04 15.48 2.84
C SER A 117 -4.28 16.69 3.44
N ASN A 118 -4.05 16.69 4.75
CA ASN A 118 -3.28 17.71 5.48
C ASN A 118 -1.75 17.46 5.47
N GLY A 119 -1.27 16.41 4.78
CA GLY A 119 0.14 16.04 4.71
C GLY A 119 0.64 15.14 5.83
N ASN A 120 -0.21 14.77 6.79
CA ASN A 120 0.11 13.75 7.76
C ASN A 120 0.34 12.40 7.07
N ILE A 121 1.28 11.60 7.61
CA ILE A 121 1.51 10.22 7.21
C ILE A 121 1.02 9.33 8.35
N TYR A 122 0.23 8.32 8.03
CA TYR A 122 -0.05 7.21 8.93
C TYR A 122 0.77 6.01 8.50
N ALA A 123 1.34 5.29 9.45
CA ALA A 123 2.19 4.13 9.22
C ALA A 123 1.73 2.94 10.04
N SER A 124 1.53 1.81 9.38
CA SER A 124 1.37 0.52 10.02
C SER A 124 2.74 -0.04 10.41
N ASP A 125 2.79 -0.74 11.53
CA ASP A 125 4.04 -1.19 12.12
C ASP A 125 3.85 -2.56 12.79
N PRO A 126 3.98 -3.66 12.01
CA PRO A 126 3.79 -5.00 12.52
C PRO A 126 4.99 -5.50 13.33
N ASP A 127 4.70 -6.36 14.29
CA ASP A 127 5.64 -7.28 14.95
C ASP A 127 5.22 -8.71 14.57
N TRP A 128 5.72 -9.19 13.45
CA TRP A 128 5.34 -10.47 12.87
C TRP A 128 5.57 -11.65 13.79
N PRO A 129 6.73 -11.79 14.47
CA PRO A 129 6.99 -12.93 15.36
C PRO A 129 6.01 -13.03 16.51
N ASN A 130 5.53 -11.90 17.03
CA ASN A 130 4.61 -11.84 18.15
C ASN A 130 3.14 -11.66 17.73
N GLN A 131 2.85 -11.57 16.43
CA GLN A 131 1.52 -11.32 15.86
C GLN A 131 0.85 -10.08 16.46
N LYS A 132 1.64 -9.02 16.64
CA LYS A 132 1.23 -7.71 17.18
C LYS A 132 1.51 -6.61 16.19
N GLY A 133 1.07 -5.42 16.51
CA GLY A 133 1.35 -4.25 15.71
C GLY A 133 1.02 -2.94 16.42
N GLN A 134 1.41 -1.88 15.76
CA GLN A 134 1.24 -0.49 16.20
C GLN A 134 0.77 0.36 15.01
N LEU A 135 0.27 1.54 15.33
CA LEU A 135 -0.14 2.55 14.37
C LEU A 135 0.47 3.89 14.77
N TRP A 136 1.16 4.51 13.82
CA TRP A 136 1.90 5.75 14.03
C TRP A 136 1.36 6.89 13.17
N LEU A 137 1.53 8.12 13.67
CA LEU A 137 1.31 9.37 12.97
C LEU A 137 2.64 10.11 12.82
N ILE A 138 2.95 10.53 11.60
CA ILE A 138 4.08 11.41 11.31
C ILE A 138 3.52 12.69 10.69
N THR A 139 3.77 13.82 11.31
CA THR A 139 3.30 15.13 10.83
C THR A 139 4.21 15.71 9.76
N PRO A 140 3.79 16.73 8.98
CA PRO A 140 4.61 17.36 7.95
C PRO A 140 5.93 17.96 8.46
N ASP A 141 6.02 18.30 9.75
CA ASP A 141 7.25 18.72 10.44
C ASP A 141 8.05 17.54 11.04
N ALA A 142 7.74 16.32 10.58
CA ALA A 142 8.42 15.08 10.94
C ALA A 142 8.32 14.68 12.43
N LYS A 143 7.34 15.20 13.15
CA LYS A 143 7.05 14.75 14.51
C LYS A 143 6.33 13.40 14.45
N VAL A 144 6.87 12.40 15.18
CA VAL A 144 6.33 11.06 15.26
C VAL A 144 5.52 10.87 16.54
N SER A 145 4.34 10.28 16.45
CA SER A 145 3.47 9.98 17.58
C SER A 145 2.86 8.60 17.45
N LEU A 146 2.92 7.81 18.53
CA LEU A 146 2.23 6.52 18.62
C LEU A 146 0.73 6.77 18.83
N LEU A 147 -0.10 6.27 17.93
CA LEU A 147 -1.56 6.42 18.02
C LEU A 147 -2.20 5.23 18.72
N GLU A 148 -1.76 4.03 18.40
CA GLU A 148 -2.29 2.82 19.01
C GLU A 148 -1.23 1.72 19.10
N THR A 149 -1.28 0.94 20.18
CA THR A 149 -0.43 -0.23 20.43
C THR A 149 -1.28 -1.43 20.78
N ASN A 150 -0.66 -2.60 20.92
CA ASN A 150 -1.33 -3.87 21.21
C ASN A 150 -2.41 -4.25 20.16
N MET A 151 -2.23 -3.80 18.94
CA MET A 151 -3.02 -4.26 17.80
C MET A 151 -2.57 -5.68 17.39
N GLY A 152 -3.33 -6.32 16.52
CA GLY A 152 -2.88 -7.49 15.79
C GLY A 152 -1.77 -7.14 14.79
N THR A 153 -1.45 -8.03 13.88
CA THR A 153 -0.39 -7.86 12.88
C THR A 153 -0.79 -6.81 11.84
N THR A 154 -0.56 -5.55 12.15
CA THR A 154 -0.95 -4.41 11.29
C THR A 154 -0.20 -4.46 9.97
N ASN A 155 -0.90 -4.23 8.85
CA ASN A 155 -0.32 -4.29 7.52
C ASN A 155 -0.90 -3.18 6.63
N GLY A 156 -1.71 -3.50 5.61
CA GLY A 156 -2.24 -2.52 4.70
C GLY A 156 -3.00 -1.39 5.41
N ILE A 157 -2.80 -0.17 4.91
CA ILE A 157 -3.39 1.06 5.44
C ILE A 157 -3.89 1.96 4.31
N ALA A 158 -5.05 2.58 4.48
CA ALA A 158 -5.64 3.47 3.50
C ALA A 158 -6.42 4.60 4.16
N VAL A 159 -6.47 5.75 3.51
CA VAL A 159 -7.32 6.90 3.90
C VAL A 159 -8.43 7.06 2.86
N SER A 160 -9.65 7.31 3.30
CA SER A 160 -10.78 7.57 2.41
C SER A 160 -10.59 8.84 1.60
N GLU A 161 -11.25 8.94 0.44
CA GLU A 161 -11.15 10.08 -0.49
C GLU A 161 -11.47 11.42 0.18
N ASP A 162 -12.47 11.44 1.06
CA ASP A 162 -12.87 12.63 1.82
C ASP A 162 -11.91 12.97 2.99
N GLY A 163 -10.87 12.16 3.19
CA GLY A 163 -9.88 12.33 4.25
C GLY A 163 -10.40 12.12 5.67
N LYS A 164 -11.60 11.56 5.85
CA LYS A 164 -12.25 11.46 7.17
C LYS A 164 -12.09 10.12 7.84
N ARG A 165 -11.70 9.07 7.10
CA ARG A 165 -11.58 7.70 7.61
C ARG A 165 -10.21 7.14 7.33
N LEU A 166 -9.68 6.41 8.32
CA LEU A 166 -8.50 5.58 8.17
C LEU A 166 -8.92 4.12 8.26
N TYR A 167 -8.48 3.33 7.30
CA TYR A 167 -8.61 1.87 7.32
C TYR A 167 -7.25 1.24 7.57
N ILE A 168 -7.21 0.21 8.42
CA ILE A 168 -6.01 -0.61 8.65
C ILE A 168 -6.43 -2.06 8.82
N ASN A 169 -5.67 -2.99 8.22
CA ASN A 169 -5.93 -4.39 8.45
C ASN A 169 -4.94 -5.00 9.45
N GLU A 170 -5.40 -6.06 10.10
CA GLU A 170 -4.62 -6.98 10.91
C GLU A 170 -4.54 -8.31 10.17
N SER A 171 -3.42 -8.55 9.49
CA SER A 171 -3.24 -9.63 8.52
C SER A 171 -3.52 -11.02 9.09
N ALA A 172 -2.89 -11.36 10.23
CA ALA A 172 -3.05 -12.67 10.85
C ALA A 172 -4.39 -12.84 11.55
N GLN A 173 -5.00 -11.76 12.04
CA GLN A 173 -6.30 -11.76 12.72
C GLN A 173 -7.48 -11.65 11.76
N LEU A 174 -7.23 -11.43 10.48
CA LEU A 174 -8.22 -11.38 9.39
C LEU A 174 -9.26 -10.27 9.56
N LYS A 175 -8.87 -9.15 10.20
CA LYS A 175 -9.76 -8.02 10.51
C LYS A 175 -9.35 -6.76 9.78
N VAL A 176 -10.34 -6.01 9.33
CA VAL A 176 -10.19 -4.64 8.84
C VAL A 176 -10.86 -3.70 9.82
N TRP A 177 -10.11 -2.73 10.33
CA TRP A 177 -10.59 -1.70 11.23
C TRP A 177 -10.77 -0.38 10.49
N VAL A 178 -11.72 0.43 10.94
CA VAL A 178 -11.90 1.80 10.47
C VAL A 178 -11.95 2.75 11.66
N TYR A 179 -11.33 3.91 11.49
CA TYR A 179 -11.30 5.02 12.44
C TYR A 179 -11.82 6.28 11.78
N ASP A 180 -12.34 7.21 12.58
CA ASP A 180 -12.54 8.58 12.15
C ASP A 180 -11.25 9.37 12.40
N ILE A 181 -10.82 10.16 11.42
CA ILE A 181 -9.65 11.05 11.51
C ILE A 181 -10.11 12.39 12.09
N CYS A 182 -9.50 12.80 13.20
CA CYS A 182 -9.72 14.11 13.80
C CYS A 182 -8.93 15.21 13.06
N PRO A 183 -9.32 16.51 13.19
CA PRO A 183 -8.61 17.60 12.54
C PRO A 183 -7.12 17.72 12.93
N ASP A 184 -6.75 17.29 14.13
CA ASP A 184 -5.36 17.25 14.62
C ASP A 184 -4.59 16.01 14.17
N GLY A 185 -5.22 15.11 13.40
CA GLY A 185 -4.63 13.87 12.92
C GLY A 185 -4.77 12.68 13.89
N THR A 186 -5.26 12.89 15.10
CA THR A 186 -5.56 11.79 16.01
C THR A 186 -6.76 10.98 15.51
N LEU A 187 -6.91 9.77 16.02
CA LEU A 187 -7.95 8.83 15.60
C LEU A 187 -8.96 8.60 16.71
N ARG A 188 -10.21 8.39 16.32
CA ARG A 188 -11.31 8.05 17.26
C ARG A 188 -12.30 7.06 16.64
N ASN A 189 -13.23 6.59 17.44
CA ASN A 189 -14.35 5.74 17.00
C ASN A 189 -13.88 4.50 16.23
N LYS A 190 -12.84 3.79 16.76
CA LYS A 190 -12.43 2.50 16.23
C LYS A 190 -13.60 1.53 16.15
N ARG A 191 -13.82 0.95 14.97
CA ARG A 191 -14.87 -0.06 14.77
C ARG A 191 -14.44 -1.09 13.76
N LEU A 192 -14.94 -2.30 13.92
CA LEU A 192 -14.71 -3.37 12.96
C LEU A 192 -15.42 -3.02 11.66
N PHE A 193 -14.67 -3.04 10.55
CA PHE A 193 -15.20 -2.76 9.24
C PHE A 193 -15.52 -4.03 8.45
N HIS A 194 -14.62 -5.04 8.53
CA HIS A 194 -14.83 -6.34 7.91
C HIS A 194 -14.02 -7.43 8.60
N THR A 195 -14.48 -8.67 8.52
CA THR A 195 -13.72 -9.86 8.93
C THR A 195 -13.74 -10.86 7.79
N PHE A 196 -12.56 -11.36 7.41
CA PHE A 196 -12.44 -12.40 6.41
C PHE A 196 -12.37 -13.79 7.05
N GLU A 197 -12.69 -14.81 6.25
CA GLU A 197 -12.46 -16.21 6.58
C GLU A 197 -11.26 -16.72 5.79
N GLY A 198 -10.21 -17.16 6.51
CA GLY A 198 -8.98 -17.69 5.92
C GLY A 198 -8.19 -16.69 5.08
N TYR A 199 -6.94 -17.00 4.82
CA TYR A 199 -5.97 -16.21 4.06
C TYR A 199 -5.71 -14.80 4.62
N GLY A 200 -4.44 -14.42 4.67
CA GLY A 200 -4.02 -13.11 5.15
C GLY A 200 -4.44 -11.96 4.24
N MET A 201 -4.27 -10.77 4.76
CA MET A 201 -4.39 -9.53 4.02
C MET A 201 -3.03 -8.84 3.98
N ASP A 202 -2.77 -8.11 2.91
CA ASP A 202 -1.60 -7.27 2.75
C ASP A 202 -2.02 -5.83 2.40
N GLY A 203 -1.41 -5.17 1.44
CA GLY A 203 -1.73 -3.80 1.09
C GLY A 203 -3.18 -3.55 0.69
N MET A 204 -3.64 -2.32 0.85
CA MET A 204 -5.00 -1.85 0.51
C MET A 204 -5.00 -0.43 -0.02
N LYS A 205 -6.01 -0.12 -0.86
CA LYS A 205 -6.27 1.23 -1.39
C LYS A 205 -7.76 1.52 -1.51
N CYS A 206 -8.13 2.79 -1.37
CA CYS A 206 -9.48 3.26 -1.67
C CYS A 206 -9.59 3.82 -3.09
N ASP A 207 -10.77 3.67 -3.72
CA ASP A 207 -11.15 4.46 -4.87
C ASP A 207 -11.94 5.73 -4.46
N GLU A 208 -12.26 6.57 -5.43
CA GLU A 208 -13.00 7.84 -5.20
C GLU A 208 -14.42 7.65 -4.67
N LYS A 209 -14.99 6.47 -4.77
CA LYS A 209 -16.32 6.13 -4.23
C LYS A 209 -16.25 5.54 -2.84
N GLY A 210 -15.03 5.39 -2.29
CA GLY A 210 -14.80 4.83 -0.97
C GLY A 210 -14.85 3.30 -0.93
N ASN A 211 -14.79 2.64 -2.07
CA ASN A 211 -14.58 1.21 -2.10
C ASN A 211 -13.13 0.89 -1.71
N LEU A 212 -12.94 -0.19 -0.96
CA LEU A 212 -11.64 -0.61 -0.45
C LEU A 212 -11.18 -1.88 -1.17
N TYR A 213 -10.06 -1.80 -1.87
CA TYR A 213 -9.39 -2.91 -2.54
C TYR A 213 -8.31 -3.47 -1.62
N ILE A 214 -8.35 -4.78 -1.37
CA ILE A 214 -7.48 -5.46 -0.38
C ILE A 214 -6.79 -6.65 -1.02
N CYS A 215 -5.46 -6.69 -0.94
CA CYS A 215 -4.68 -7.85 -1.33
C CYS A 215 -4.96 -9.03 -0.39
N ARG A 216 -5.40 -10.17 -0.95
CA ARG A 216 -5.63 -11.42 -0.22
C ARG A 216 -4.46 -12.36 -0.44
N TYR A 217 -3.47 -12.24 0.44
CA TYR A 217 -2.21 -13.01 0.38
C TYR A 217 -2.47 -14.51 0.50
N ASP A 218 -1.77 -15.31 -0.30
CA ASP A 218 -1.94 -16.76 -0.50
C ASP A 218 -3.28 -17.19 -1.12
N LYS A 219 -4.29 -16.35 -1.13
CA LYS A 219 -5.54 -16.60 -1.86
C LYS A 219 -5.40 -16.27 -3.35
N GLY A 220 -4.63 -15.25 -3.67
CA GLY A 220 -4.42 -14.79 -5.05
C GLY A 220 -5.63 -14.01 -5.59
N THR A 221 -6.23 -13.17 -4.76
CA THR A 221 -7.33 -12.29 -5.16
C THR A 221 -7.15 -10.88 -4.64
N ILE A 222 -7.84 -9.92 -5.24
CA ILE A 222 -8.11 -8.61 -4.65
C ILE A 222 -9.57 -8.61 -4.21
N ALA A 223 -9.80 -8.47 -2.91
CA ALA A 223 -11.15 -8.30 -2.38
C ALA A 223 -11.60 -6.84 -2.50
N LEU A 224 -12.81 -6.61 -2.97
CA LEU A 224 -13.43 -5.31 -3.06
C LEU A 224 -14.54 -5.18 -2.02
N LEU A 225 -14.36 -4.30 -1.06
CA LEU A 225 -15.38 -3.94 -0.06
C LEU A 225 -16.05 -2.62 -0.46
N ASN A 226 -17.36 -2.54 -0.30
CA ASN A 226 -18.09 -1.28 -0.45
C ASN A 226 -17.89 -0.36 0.78
N PRO A 227 -18.35 0.90 0.75
CA PRO A 227 -18.22 1.82 1.88
C PRO A 227 -18.91 1.38 3.19
N GLN A 228 -19.76 0.36 3.14
CA GLN A 228 -20.42 -0.25 4.29
C GLN A 228 -19.62 -1.42 4.88
N GLY A 229 -18.58 -1.88 4.17
CA GLY A 229 -17.75 -3.01 4.58
C GLY A 229 -18.22 -4.36 4.05
N ASP A 230 -19.20 -4.38 3.13
CA ASP A 230 -19.65 -5.62 2.51
C ASP A 230 -18.71 -6.02 1.38
N LEU A 231 -18.38 -7.30 1.30
CA LEU A 231 -17.62 -7.87 0.18
C LEU A 231 -18.51 -7.93 -1.07
N VAL A 232 -18.16 -7.15 -2.09
CA VAL A 232 -18.95 -7.06 -3.33
C VAL A 232 -18.33 -7.84 -4.48
N GLU A 233 -17.02 -8.05 -4.48
CA GLU A 233 -16.31 -8.77 -5.52
C GLU A 233 -14.96 -9.31 -5.03
N GLU A 234 -14.47 -10.39 -5.62
CA GLU A 234 -13.08 -10.82 -5.55
C GLU A 234 -12.51 -10.96 -6.96
N ILE A 235 -11.51 -10.15 -7.27
CA ILE A 235 -10.83 -10.10 -8.56
C ILE A 235 -9.74 -11.16 -8.57
N GLN A 236 -9.83 -12.12 -9.47
CA GLN A 236 -8.89 -13.23 -9.55
C GLN A 236 -7.57 -12.80 -10.18
N LEU A 237 -6.46 -13.13 -9.52
CA LEU A 237 -5.10 -12.98 -10.01
C LEU A 237 -4.56 -14.33 -10.52
N THR A 238 -3.53 -14.29 -11.33
CA THR A 238 -2.74 -15.49 -11.68
C THR A 238 -1.80 -15.86 -10.54
N GLY A 239 -1.10 -14.85 -9.98
CA GLY A 239 -0.27 -15.00 -8.79
C GLY A 239 -1.09 -15.27 -7.54
N LYS A 240 -0.44 -15.86 -6.54
CA LYS A 240 -1.08 -16.23 -5.27
C LYS A 240 -0.71 -15.33 -4.11
N GLN A 241 0.35 -14.54 -4.26
CA GLN A 241 0.86 -13.69 -3.18
C GLN A 241 0.85 -12.20 -3.56
N PRO A 242 -0.37 -11.61 -3.75
CA PRO A 242 -0.47 -10.17 -3.92
C PRO A 242 -0.05 -9.46 -2.63
N SER A 243 0.97 -8.61 -2.71
CA SER A 243 1.46 -7.89 -1.54
C SER A 243 0.87 -6.49 -1.43
N ASN A 244 0.74 -5.75 -2.52
CA ASN A 244 0.15 -4.41 -2.48
C ASN A 244 -0.41 -4.02 -3.85
N LEU A 245 -1.06 -2.87 -3.93
CA LEU A 245 -1.64 -2.36 -5.16
C LEU A 245 -1.57 -0.84 -5.22
N THR A 246 -1.64 -0.31 -6.43
CA THR A 246 -1.71 1.12 -6.70
C THR A 246 -2.55 1.39 -7.94
N PHE A 247 -3.04 2.62 -8.09
CA PHE A 247 -3.79 3.05 -9.25
C PHE A 247 -2.95 3.98 -10.13
N GLY A 248 -3.15 3.88 -11.42
CA GLY A 248 -2.47 4.72 -12.41
C GLY A 248 -3.18 4.70 -13.74
N GLY A 249 -2.43 4.97 -14.81
CA GLY A 249 -3.00 5.21 -16.12
C GLY A 249 -3.57 6.63 -16.25
N PRO A 250 -3.93 7.06 -17.46
CA PRO A 250 -4.37 8.44 -17.72
C PRO A 250 -5.64 8.83 -16.96
N ASP A 251 -6.48 7.87 -16.61
CA ASP A 251 -7.76 8.04 -15.93
C ASP A 251 -7.73 7.54 -14.48
N HIS A 252 -6.55 7.16 -13.94
CA HIS A 252 -6.37 6.55 -12.61
C HIS A 252 -7.24 5.31 -12.36
N ARG A 253 -7.64 4.61 -13.42
CA ARG A 253 -8.48 3.40 -13.37
C ARG A 253 -7.71 2.13 -13.69
N GLN A 254 -6.41 2.22 -13.92
CA GLN A 254 -5.55 1.06 -14.08
C GLN A 254 -4.98 0.67 -12.71
N CYS A 255 -5.40 -0.46 -12.18
CA CYS A 255 -4.84 -1.03 -10.96
C CYS A 255 -3.61 -1.88 -11.30
N TYR A 256 -2.52 -1.68 -10.56
CA TYR A 256 -1.31 -2.49 -10.64
C TYR A 256 -1.10 -3.19 -9.30
N VAL A 257 -0.91 -4.51 -9.34
CA VAL A 257 -0.74 -5.36 -8.16
C VAL A 257 0.64 -5.99 -8.16
N THR A 258 1.37 -5.85 -7.07
CA THR A 258 2.66 -6.53 -6.86
C THR A 258 2.43 -7.98 -6.45
N LEU A 259 3.09 -8.92 -7.13
CA LEU A 259 3.00 -10.36 -6.90
C LEU A 259 4.34 -10.91 -6.42
N GLN A 260 4.44 -11.30 -5.15
CA GLN A 260 5.69 -11.82 -4.55
C GLN A 260 6.09 -13.17 -5.13
N ASP A 261 5.15 -14.08 -5.33
CA ASP A 261 5.38 -15.39 -5.90
C ASP A 261 5.82 -15.37 -7.38
N ARG A 262 5.56 -14.24 -8.06
CA ARG A 262 5.91 -14.06 -9.48
C ARG A 262 7.00 -13.01 -9.71
N GLY A 263 7.33 -12.17 -8.73
CA GLY A 263 8.30 -11.08 -8.87
C GLY A 263 7.96 -10.08 -9.98
N CYS A 264 6.68 -9.78 -10.15
CA CYS A 264 6.19 -8.89 -11.22
C CYS A 264 4.86 -8.24 -10.84
N PHE A 265 4.29 -7.48 -11.78
CA PHE A 265 2.95 -6.89 -11.65
C PHE A 265 1.92 -7.65 -12.47
N GLU A 266 0.72 -7.71 -11.94
CA GLU A 266 -0.50 -7.94 -12.71
C GLU A 266 -1.36 -6.68 -12.69
N THR A 267 -2.26 -6.56 -13.67
CA THR A 267 -3.04 -5.34 -13.86
C THR A 267 -4.47 -5.64 -14.30
N PHE A 268 -5.40 -4.78 -13.88
CA PHE A 268 -6.79 -4.80 -14.30
C PHE A 268 -7.39 -3.38 -14.25
N LYS A 269 -8.49 -3.15 -14.95
CA LYS A 269 -9.20 -1.87 -14.87
C LYS A 269 -10.30 -1.91 -13.82
N VAL A 270 -10.42 -0.80 -13.11
CA VAL A 270 -11.46 -0.58 -12.08
C VAL A 270 -12.54 0.37 -12.59
N PRO A 271 -13.77 0.29 -12.06
CA PRO A 271 -14.88 1.13 -12.51
C PRO A 271 -14.73 2.60 -12.13
N TYR A 272 -14.03 2.91 -11.04
CA TYR A 272 -13.83 4.26 -10.52
C TYR A 272 -12.35 4.54 -10.34
N PRO A 273 -11.90 5.80 -10.56
CA PRO A 273 -10.52 6.18 -10.30
C PRO A 273 -10.08 5.87 -8.87
N GLY A 274 -8.90 5.33 -8.72
CA GLY A 274 -8.22 5.28 -7.45
C GLY A 274 -7.53 6.60 -7.15
N LYS A 275 -7.31 6.88 -5.88
CA LYS A 275 -6.63 8.09 -5.45
C LYS A 275 -5.24 7.73 -4.97
N GLU A 276 -4.25 8.32 -5.65
CA GLU A 276 -2.88 8.46 -5.17
C GLU A 276 -2.68 9.95 -4.86
N TRP A 277 -2.19 10.30 -3.68
CA TRP A 277 -1.94 11.68 -3.28
C TRP A 277 -0.62 12.18 -3.82
#